data_886dd7052edc099b0a064e11e8588b33
#
_entry.id   886dd7052edc099b0a064e11e8588b33
#
_cell.length_a   1.000
_cell.length_b   1.000
_cell.length_c   1.000
_cell.angle_alpha   90.00
_cell.angle_beta   90.00
_cell.angle_gamma   90.00
#
_symmetry.space_group_name_H-M   'P 1'
#
loop_
_entity.id
_entity.type
_entity.pdbx_description
1 polymer ?
#
loop_
_entity_poly.entity_id
_entity_poly.type
_entity_poly.pdbx_seq_one_letter_code
_entity_poly.pdbx_strand_id
1 'polypeptide(L)'
;MVIVALSASAQKTISYEGADETVRLWDNKTAKHTNYETRDEAWKKKNSIWQTSSCELYIFKAAEGKNTGIAVAIFPGGSYTNLNLQISLAQWYASQGITAAIVKYRLPNRGHYEATLEDAMGAVRYLRTRSDLGIDPAKVGVTGSSAGGHLSTWVSNAMPVGEKPAFVIPLYGWINLYESKSLAAEKALVQLLGPGYNSQKAINLSTHLMVDENTSPTLLFLCYDDSLVPSTDGVEYYEALVRHGVKASMHIFPFGGHSVKKHTAEYQTLIIEWLKYLGLISEK
;
A
#
# COMPACT_ATOMS: atom_id res chain seq x y z
N MET A 1 -29.09 3.11 2.15
CA MET A 1 -28.03 2.52 2.98
C MET A 1 -28.20 1.01 2.90
N VAL A 2 -27.47 0.36 1.97
CA VAL A 2 -27.50 -1.11 1.83
C VAL A 2 -26.28 -1.64 2.55
N ILE A 3 -26.50 -2.17 3.75
CA ILE A 3 -25.49 -2.95 4.48
C ILE A 3 -25.43 -4.30 3.76
N VAL A 4 -24.40 -4.51 2.90
CA VAL A 4 -24.08 -5.84 2.41
C VAL A 4 -23.43 -6.59 3.57
N ALA A 5 -24.22 -7.43 4.25
CA ALA A 5 -23.68 -8.38 5.18
C ALA A 5 -22.80 -9.38 4.40
N LEU A 6 -21.49 -9.32 4.59
CA LEU A 6 -20.56 -10.34 4.15
C LEU A 6 -20.86 -11.61 4.96
N SER A 7 -21.57 -12.56 4.36
CA SER A 7 -21.76 -13.89 4.93
C SER A 7 -20.39 -14.56 5.00
N ALA A 8 -19.98 -14.94 6.21
CA ALA A 8 -18.79 -15.74 6.46
C ALA A 8 -19.01 -17.17 5.92
N SER A 9 -18.79 -17.39 4.63
CA SER A 9 -18.59 -18.74 4.12
C SER A 9 -17.16 -19.15 4.50
N ALA A 10 -17.00 -20.33 5.12
CA ALA A 10 -15.73 -20.88 5.55
C ALA A 10 -14.73 -20.90 4.38
N GLN A 11 -13.86 -19.90 4.32
CA GLN A 11 -12.81 -19.77 3.33
C GLN A 11 -11.64 -20.69 3.70
N LYS A 12 -11.18 -21.45 2.75
CA LYS A 12 -10.02 -22.34 2.89
C LYS A 12 -8.82 -21.49 3.26
N THR A 13 -8.36 -21.57 4.51
CA THR A 13 -7.20 -20.84 5.02
C THR A 13 -5.96 -21.37 4.36
N ILE A 14 -5.32 -20.58 3.50
CA ILE A 14 -3.97 -20.86 3.00
C ILE A 14 -3.04 -20.16 3.99
N SER A 15 -2.32 -20.93 4.81
CA SER A 15 -1.37 -20.32 5.76
C SER A 15 -0.13 -19.86 5.01
N TYR A 16 0.17 -18.55 5.06
CA TYR A 16 1.48 -18.05 4.70
C TYR A 16 2.43 -18.24 5.90
N GLU A 17 3.58 -18.91 5.65
CA GLU A 17 4.58 -19.17 6.68
C GLU A 17 5.08 -17.85 7.31
N GLY A 18 4.80 -17.64 8.59
CA GLY A 18 5.22 -16.46 9.36
C GLY A 18 4.14 -15.39 9.60
N ALA A 19 2.96 -15.50 9.00
CA ALA A 19 1.81 -14.69 9.39
C ALA A 19 0.99 -15.41 10.47
N ASP A 20 0.39 -14.65 11.39
CA ASP A 20 -0.49 -15.19 12.43
C ASP A 20 -1.82 -15.63 11.87
N GLU A 21 -2.26 -15.00 10.77
CA GLU A 21 -3.51 -15.28 10.09
C GLU A 21 -3.38 -15.00 8.60
N THR A 22 -4.02 -15.82 7.75
CA THR A 22 -4.19 -15.55 6.32
C THR A 22 -5.65 -15.52 5.97
N VAL A 23 -6.09 -14.44 5.34
CA VAL A 23 -7.49 -14.22 4.95
C VAL A 23 -7.56 -13.97 3.46
N ARG A 24 -8.41 -14.72 2.75
CA ARG A 24 -8.78 -14.39 1.38
C ARG A 24 -10.02 -13.51 1.39
N LEU A 25 -9.94 -12.32 0.83
CA LEU A 25 -11.10 -11.43 0.68
C LEU A 25 -11.99 -11.90 -0.47
N TRP A 26 -11.40 -12.13 -1.62
CA TRP A 26 -12.05 -12.58 -2.85
C TRP A 26 -11.04 -13.07 -3.89
N ASP A 27 -11.56 -13.56 -4.98
CA ASP A 27 -10.83 -13.89 -6.22
C ASP A 27 -11.53 -13.27 -7.43
N ASN A 28 -11.04 -13.55 -8.64
CA ASN A 28 -11.63 -13.06 -9.89
C ASN A 28 -13.09 -13.50 -10.14
N LYS A 29 -13.59 -14.51 -9.42
CA LYS A 29 -14.98 -14.99 -9.57
C LYS A 29 -15.95 -14.27 -8.64
N THR A 30 -15.46 -13.76 -7.52
CA THR A 30 -16.30 -13.20 -6.44
C THR A 30 -16.11 -11.69 -6.28
N ALA A 31 -15.05 -11.11 -6.81
CA ALA A 31 -14.78 -9.67 -6.82
C ALA A 31 -15.64 -8.94 -7.87
N LYS A 32 -15.79 -7.62 -7.69
CA LYS A 32 -16.50 -6.75 -8.64
C LYS A 32 -15.70 -6.57 -9.94
N HIS A 33 -14.37 -6.41 -9.83
CA HIS A 33 -13.46 -6.29 -10.95
C HIS A 33 -12.60 -7.54 -11.09
N THR A 34 -12.25 -7.91 -12.32
CA THR A 34 -11.35 -9.03 -12.60
C THR A 34 -10.08 -8.53 -13.28
N ASN A 35 -8.94 -9.14 -12.96
CA ASN A 35 -7.70 -8.91 -13.70
C ASN A 35 -7.49 -9.93 -14.82
N TYR A 36 -8.44 -10.84 -15.04
CA TYR A 36 -8.40 -11.89 -16.07
C TYR A 36 -7.15 -12.78 -16.01
N GLU A 37 -6.48 -12.85 -14.86
CA GLU A 37 -5.38 -13.79 -14.67
C GLU A 37 -5.93 -15.22 -14.53
N THR A 38 -5.47 -16.09 -15.41
CA THR A 38 -5.90 -17.51 -15.47
C THR A 38 -4.75 -18.49 -15.21
N ARG A 39 -3.51 -17.98 -15.18
CA ARG A 39 -2.34 -18.79 -14.88
C ARG A 39 -2.25 -19.06 -13.39
N ASP A 40 -1.63 -20.17 -13.02
CA ASP A 40 -1.36 -20.46 -11.63
C ASP A 40 -0.41 -19.44 -11.02
N GLU A 41 -0.67 -19.10 -9.76
CA GLU A 41 0.18 -18.21 -8.98
C GLU A 41 1.58 -18.80 -8.85
N ALA A 42 2.60 -18.03 -9.18
CA ALA A 42 3.98 -18.46 -9.21
C ALA A 42 4.82 -17.77 -8.13
N TRP A 43 5.42 -18.56 -7.26
CA TRP A 43 6.40 -18.13 -6.27
C TRP A 43 7.80 -18.31 -6.83
N LYS A 44 8.48 -17.25 -7.25
CA LYS A 44 9.83 -17.32 -7.81
C LYS A 44 10.93 -17.24 -6.74
N LYS A 45 10.61 -16.71 -5.58
CA LYS A 45 11.45 -16.65 -4.38
C LYS A 45 10.54 -16.75 -3.17
N LYS A 46 11.08 -16.97 -1.97
CA LYS A 46 10.31 -17.08 -0.72
C LYS A 46 9.31 -15.93 -0.50
N ASN A 47 9.57 -14.75 -1.04
CA ASN A 47 8.77 -13.53 -0.83
C ASN A 47 8.39 -12.80 -2.13
N SER A 48 8.46 -13.45 -3.29
CA SER A 48 8.10 -12.82 -4.58
C SER A 48 7.04 -13.65 -5.29
N ILE A 49 5.86 -13.03 -5.50
CA ILE A 49 4.66 -13.66 -6.06
C ILE A 49 4.33 -13.03 -7.41
N TRP A 50 3.95 -13.87 -8.36
CA TRP A 50 3.56 -13.49 -9.71
C TRP A 50 2.18 -14.07 -10.03
N GLN A 51 1.47 -13.47 -10.99
CA GLN A 51 0.24 -14.05 -11.54
C GLN A 51 -0.88 -14.20 -10.48
N THR A 52 -1.07 -13.17 -9.66
CA THR A 52 -2.06 -13.17 -8.61
C THR A 52 -3.48 -13.02 -9.16
N SER A 53 -4.38 -13.95 -8.82
CA SER A 53 -5.79 -13.96 -9.22
C SER A 53 -6.76 -13.84 -8.05
N SER A 54 -6.23 -13.70 -6.83
CA SER A 54 -7.01 -13.51 -5.59
C SER A 54 -6.38 -12.44 -4.72
N CYS A 55 -7.22 -11.76 -3.94
CA CYS A 55 -6.80 -10.85 -2.88
C CYS A 55 -6.72 -11.59 -1.55
N GLU A 56 -5.53 -11.60 -0.94
CA GLU A 56 -5.30 -12.21 0.37
C GLU A 56 -4.54 -11.25 1.29
N LEU A 57 -4.84 -11.33 2.57
CA LEU A 57 -4.14 -10.59 3.61
C LEU A 57 -3.34 -11.54 4.47
N TYR A 58 -2.04 -11.27 4.63
CA TYR A 58 -1.17 -11.95 5.57
C TYR A 58 -1.03 -11.06 6.80
N ILE A 59 -1.71 -11.43 7.90
CA ILE A 59 -1.87 -10.59 9.08
C ILE A 59 -0.82 -10.97 10.13
N PHE A 60 -0.13 -9.98 10.61
CA PHE A 60 0.82 -10.01 11.73
C PHE A 60 0.20 -9.22 12.87
N LYS A 61 -0.22 -9.90 13.92
CA LYS A 61 -0.93 -9.29 15.05
C LYS A 61 0.00 -8.41 15.87
N ALA A 62 -0.52 -7.36 16.45
CA ALA A 62 0.20 -6.54 17.41
C ALA A 62 0.78 -7.41 18.53
N ALA A 63 2.03 -7.15 18.92
CA ALA A 63 2.67 -7.90 20.00
C ALA A 63 1.85 -7.84 21.28
N GLU A 64 1.78 -8.96 21.99
CA GLU A 64 1.01 -9.10 23.23
C GLU A 64 1.36 -8.00 24.24
N GLY A 65 0.35 -7.41 24.86
CA GLY A 65 0.49 -6.33 25.82
C GLY A 65 0.88 -4.96 25.24
N LYS A 66 1.03 -4.82 23.89
CA LYS A 66 1.45 -3.57 23.25
C LYS A 66 0.42 -2.98 22.28
N ASN A 67 -0.74 -3.60 22.09
CA ASN A 67 -1.69 -3.19 21.08
C ASN A 67 -2.09 -1.71 21.21
N THR A 68 -1.82 -0.93 20.16
CA THR A 68 -2.11 0.51 20.07
C THR A 68 -3.50 0.81 19.46
N GLY A 69 -4.20 -0.20 18.99
CA GLY A 69 -5.41 -0.07 18.18
C GLY A 69 -5.13 0.31 16.72
N ILE A 70 -3.88 0.57 16.35
CA ILE A 70 -3.50 0.92 14.98
C ILE A 70 -3.41 -0.35 14.13
N ALA A 71 -3.88 -0.27 12.88
CA ALA A 71 -3.55 -1.24 11.86
C ALA A 71 -2.96 -0.58 10.62
N VAL A 72 -2.13 -1.31 9.87
CA VAL A 72 -1.53 -0.86 8.62
C VAL A 72 -1.66 -1.91 7.53
N ALA A 73 -2.27 -1.54 6.39
CA ALA A 73 -2.21 -2.35 5.17
C ALA A 73 -0.91 -2.04 4.42
N ILE A 74 -0.12 -3.07 4.14
CA ILE A 74 1.17 -2.98 3.46
C ILE A 74 1.00 -3.45 2.01
N PHE A 75 1.22 -2.56 1.05
CA PHE A 75 1.16 -2.87 -0.37
C PHE A 75 2.58 -3.16 -0.91
N PRO A 76 2.87 -4.43 -1.28
CA PRO A 76 4.16 -4.78 -1.85
C PRO A 76 4.46 -4.05 -3.15
N GLY A 77 5.73 -3.67 -3.36
CA GLY A 77 6.23 -3.20 -4.65
C GLY A 77 6.54 -4.36 -5.60
N GLY A 78 6.98 -4.03 -6.81
CA GLY A 78 7.36 -4.98 -7.86
C GLY A 78 6.88 -4.56 -9.24
N SER A 79 6.85 -3.24 -9.50
CA SER A 79 6.52 -2.66 -10.82
C SER A 79 5.18 -3.16 -11.39
N TYR A 80 4.22 -3.48 -10.52
CA TYR A 80 2.94 -4.10 -10.90
C TYR A 80 3.07 -5.42 -11.69
N THR A 81 4.27 -5.99 -11.76
CA THR A 81 4.58 -7.25 -12.45
C THR A 81 4.62 -8.43 -11.48
N ASN A 82 5.03 -8.17 -10.26
CA ASN A 82 5.07 -9.12 -9.15
C ASN A 82 4.88 -8.41 -7.82
N LEU A 83 4.73 -9.16 -6.75
CA LEU A 83 4.64 -8.66 -5.38
C LEU A 83 5.89 -9.09 -4.61
N ASN A 84 6.68 -8.14 -4.13
CA ASN A 84 7.81 -8.39 -3.22
C ASN A 84 7.34 -8.16 -1.78
N LEU A 85 6.98 -9.25 -1.09
CA LEU A 85 6.43 -9.18 0.26
C LEU A 85 7.40 -8.57 1.26
N GLN A 86 6.93 -7.62 2.04
CA GLN A 86 7.73 -6.85 3.01
C GLN A 86 7.59 -7.43 4.43
N ILE A 87 7.95 -8.71 4.59
CA ILE A 87 7.76 -9.47 5.85
C ILE A 87 8.41 -8.77 7.05
N SER A 88 9.67 -8.34 6.91
CA SER A 88 10.39 -7.68 8.00
C SER A 88 9.73 -6.36 8.44
N LEU A 89 9.10 -5.64 7.49
CA LEU A 89 8.35 -4.43 7.82
C LEU A 89 7.07 -4.76 8.60
N ALA A 90 6.34 -5.81 8.18
CA ALA A 90 5.14 -6.25 8.89
C ALA A 90 5.46 -6.72 10.32
N GLN A 91 6.52 -7.53 10.47
CA GLN A 91 7.01 -7.98 11.77
C GLN A 91 7.46 -6.82 12.67
N TRP A 92 8.10 -5.80 12.08
CA TRP A 92 8.48 -4.61 12.81
C TRP A 92 7.26 -3.85 13.33
N TYR A 93 6.24 -3.57 12.48
CA TYR A 93 5.00 -2.94 12.92
C TYR A 93 4.34 -3.73 14.05
N ALA A 94 4.24 -5.04 13.90
CA ALA A 94 3.68 -5.92 14.92
C ALA A 94 4.44 -5.80 16.28
N SER A 95 5.77 -5.73 16.24
CA SER A 95 6.61 -5.54 17.44
C SER A 95 6.39 -4.19 18.13
N GLN A 96 5.93 -3.19 17.39
CA GLN A 96 5.56 -1.86 17.90
C GLN A 96 4.11 -1.78 18.42
N GLY A 97 3.38 -2.90 18.41
CA GLY A 97 1.97 -2.93 18.83
C GLY A 97 0.99 -2.46 17.75
N ILE A 98 1.40 -2.49 16.49
CA ILE A 98 0.58 -2.12 15.33
C ILE A 98 0.28 -3.38 14.53
N THR A 99 -0.99 -3.75 14.40
CA THR A 99 -1.37 -4.88 13.54
C THR A 99 -1.02 -4.56 12.08
N ALA A 100 -0.26 -5.43 11.42
CA ALA A 100 0.14 -5.23 10.04
C ALA A 100 -0.46 -6.30 9.13
N ALA A 101 -0.96 -5.92 7.98
CA ALA A 101 -1.47 -6.85 6.98
C ALA A 101 -0.76 -6.63 5.64
N ILE A 102 0.06 -7.59 5.19
CA ILE A 102 0.59 -7.57 3.83
C ILE A 102 -0.54 -7.96 2.88
N VAL A 103 -0.81 -7.10 1.93
CA VAL A 103 -1.89 -7.30 0.96
C VAL A 103 -1.34 -7.96 -0.30
N LYS A 104 -1.64 -9.23 -0.51
CA LYS A 104 -1.44 -9.88 -1.79
C LYS A 104 -2.57 -9.44 -2.72
N TYR A 105 -2.39 -8.30 -3.35
CA TYR A 105 -3.37 -7.78 -4.29
C TYR A 105 -3.25 -8.44 -5.66
N ARG A 106 -4.34 -8.46 -6.42
CA ARG A 106 -4.34 -8.90 -7.81
C ARG A 106 -3.55 -7.91 -8.66
N LEU A 107 -2.52 -8.39 -9.33
CA LEU A 107 -1.72 -7.60 -10.26
C LEU A 107 -2.59 -7.11 -11.42
N PRO A 108 -2.34 -5.93 -11.99
CA PRO A 108 -3.22 -5.35 -13.01
C PRO A 108 -3.23 -6.10 -14.34
N ASN A 109 -2.36 -7.09 -14.55
CA ASN A 109 -2.33 -7.98 -15.71
C ASN A 109 -2.63 -7.27 -17.04
N ARG A 110 -1.83 -6.24 -17.37
CA ARG A 110 -1.87 -5.44 -18.60
C ARG A 110 -3.14 -4.58 -18.74
N GLY A 111 -3.46 -3.80 -17.71
CA GLY A 111 -4.44 -2.73 -17.78
C GLY A 111 -5.72 -2.93 -16.96
N HIS A 112 -5.81 -3.99 -16.17
CA HIS A 112 -6.95 -4.25 -15.28
C HIS A 112 -6.70 -3.72 -13.86
N TYR A 113 -6.25 -2.47 -13.77
CA TYR A 113 -5.84 -1.81 -12.53
C TYR A 113 -6.99 -1.58 -11.54
N GLU A 114 -8.24 -1.61 -12.00
CA GLU A 114 -9.42 -1.51 -11.16
C GLU A 114 -9.50 -2.67 -10.16
N ALA A 115 -9.07 -3.87 -10.55
CA ALA A 115 -8.98 -5.02 -9.65
C ALA A 115 -7.93 -4.80 -8.55
N THR A 116 -6.79 -4.19 -8.91
CA THR A 116 -5.73 -3.86 -7.95
C THR A 116 -6.20 -2.81 -6.93
N LEU A 117 -6.89 -1.77 -7.39
CA LEU A 117 -7.43 -0.72 -6.52
C LEU A 117 -8.55 -1.27 -5.63
N GLU A 118 -9.44 -2.10 -6.16
CA GLU A 118 -10.49 -2.78 -5.39
C GLU A 118 -9.90 -3.58 -4.23
N ASP A 119 -8.84 -4.35 -4.48
CA ASP A 119 -8.17 -5.15 -3.46
C ASP A 119 -7.55 -4.29 -2.36
N ALA A 120 -6.89 -3.20 -2.75
CA ALA A 120 -6.27 -2.29 -1.81
C ALA A 120 -7.29 -1.56 -0.92
N MET A 121 -8.38 -1.07 -1.51
CA MET A 121 -9.48 -0.44 -0.77
C MET A 121 -10.20 -1.47 0.12
N GLY A 122 -10.39 -2.67 -0.39
CA GLY A 122 -10.98 -3.78 0.35
C GLY A 122 -10.19 -4.18 1.58
N ALA A 123 -8.85 -4.18 1.48
CA ALA A 123 -7.98 -4.47 2.61
C ALA A 123 -8.14 -3.44 3.74
N VAL A 124 -8.23 -2.14 3.41
CA VAL A 124 -8.49 -1.08 4.40
C VAL A 124 -9.84 -1.28 5.08
N ARG A 125 -10.90 -1.53 4.29
CA ARG A 125 -12.26 -1.79 4.81
C ARG A 125 -12.29 -3.02 5.70
N TYR A 126 -11.64 -4.11 5.28
CA TYR A 126 -11.58 -5.34 6.06
C TYR A 126 -10.89 -5.13 7.41
N LEU A 127 -9.73 -4.48 7.45
CA LEU A 127 -9.03 -4.20 8.70
C LEU A 127 -9.89 -3.42 9.69
N ARG A 128 -10.73 -2.50 9.22
CA ARG A 128 -11.68 -1.74 10.05
C ARG A 128 -12.74 -2.60 10.71
N THR A 129 -13.02 -3.78 10.19
CA THR A 129 -14.01 -4.70 10.79
C THR A 129 -13.40 -5.60 11.87
N ARG A 130 -12.07 -5.60 12.06
CA ARG A 130 -11.32 -6.52 12.89
C ARG A 130 -11.17 -6.02 14.35
N SER A 131 -12.30 -5.72 14.99
CA SER A 131 -12.32 -5.39 16.43
C SER A 131 -11.85 -6.56 17.32
N ASP A 132 -11.96 -7.80 16.83
CA ASP A 132 -11.40 -9.01 17.45
C ASP A 132 -9.88 -8.97 17.61
N LEU A 133 -9.17 -8.20 16.75
CA LEU A 133 -7.74 -7.92 16.85
C LEU A 133 -7.45 -6.63 17.65
N GLY A 134 -8.46 -6.02 18.27
CA GLY A 134 -8.36 -4.77 18.98
C GLY A 134 -8.05 -3.57 18.08
N ILE A 135 -8.41 -3.64 16.78
CA ILE A 135 -8.20 -2.55 15.83
C ILE A 135 -9.28 -1.48 16.02
N ASP A 136 -8.84 -0.23 16.18
CA ASP A 136 -9.71 0.94 16.11
C ASP A 136 -9.96 1.27 14.62
N PRO A 137 -11.20 1.22 14.12
CA PRO A 137 -11.51 1.50 12.71
C PRO A 137 -11.07 2.91 12.25
N ALA A 138 -10.93 3.87 13.18
CA ALA A 138 -10.43 5.20 12.87
C ALA A 138 -8.89 5.28 12.76
N LYS A 139 -8.16 4.21 13.11
CA LYS A 139 -6.69 4.17 13.14
C LYS A 139 -6.09 3.21 12.09
N VAL A 140 -6.80 2.96 11.00
CA VAL A 140 -6.29 2.11 9.91
C VAL A 140 -5.58 2.96 8.87
N GLY A 141 -4.28 2.77 8.73
CA GLY A 141 -3.43 3.43 7.72
C GLY A 141 -2.94 2.50 6.64
N VAL A 142 -2.18 3.05 5.69
CA VAL A 142 -1.59 2.31 4.58
C VAL A 142 -0.11 2.67 4.40
N THR A 143 0.66 1.71 3.93
CA THR A 143 2.06 1.90 3.52
C THR A 143 2.36 1.01 2.31
N GLY A 144 3.42 1.32 1.61
CA GLY A 144 3.87 0.49 0.50
C GLY A 144 5.17 1.02 -0.11
N SER A 145 5.86 0.19 -0.88
CA SER A 145 7.12 0.55 -1.49
C SER A 145 7.02 0.57 -3.02
N SER A 146 7.70 1.51 -3.69
CA SER A 146 7.75 1.55 -5.17
C SER A 146 6.34 1.59 -5.77
N ALA A 147 5.94 0.63 -6.58
CA ALA A 147 4.57 0.47 -7.08
C ALA A 147 3.53 0.35 -5.95
N GLY A 148 3.88 -0.27 -4.82
CA GLY A 148 3.03 -0.30 -3.62
C GLY A 148 2.94 1.07 -2.92
N GLY A 149 3.98 1.90 -3.02
CA GLY A 149 3.97 3.30 -2.60
C GLY A 149 3.00 4.14 -3.45
N HIS A 150 2.98 3.94 -4.76
CA HIS A 150 1.96 4.49 -5.65
C HIS A 150 0.56 4.03 -5.22
N LEU A 151 0.36 2.72 -5.02
CA LEU A 151 -0.94 2.19 -4.63
C LEU A 151 -1.42 2.75 -3.29
N SER A 152 -0.52 2.99 -2.32
CA SER A 152 -0.87 3.60 -1.03
C SER A 152 -1.37 5.04 -1.17
N THR A 153 -0.71 5.85 -2.00
CA THR A 153 -1.16 7.22 -2.30
C THR A 153 -2.44 7.21 -3.13
N TRP A 154 -2.58 6.26 -4.06
CA TRP A 154 -3.78 6.13 -4.87
C TRP A 154 -5.02 5.78 -4.04
N VAL A 155 -4.91 4.82 -3.10
CA VAL A 155 -5.99 4.49 -2.15
C VAL A 155 -6.42 5.71 -1.35
N SER A 156 -5.47 6.50 -0.85
CA SER A 156 -5.76 7.74 -0.11
C SER A 156 -6.59 8.74 -0.92
N ASN A 157 -6.33 8.85 -2.21
CA ASN A 157 -7.03 9.80 -3.07
C ASN A 157 -8.36 9.24 -3.61
N ALA A 158 -8.43 7.93 -3.88
CA ALA A 158 -9.58 7.29 -4.53
C ALA A 158 -10.69 6.86 -3.56
N MET A 159 -10.40 6.64 -2.27
CA MET A 159 -11.43 6.25 -1.30
C MET A 159 -12.37 7.41 -0.99
N PRO A 160 -13.67 7.14 -0.73
CA PRO A 160 -14.61 8.14 -0.23
C PRO A 160 -14.09 8.82 1.04
N VAL A 161 -14.39 10.11 1.22
CA VAL A 161 -13.87 10.93 2.33
C VAL A 161 -14.00 10.26 3.70
N GLY A 162 -15.16 9.66 4.01
CA GLY A 162 -15.39 8.96 5.28
C GLY A 162 -14.67 7.60 5.42
N GLU A 163 -14.01 7.12 4.36
CA GLU A 163 -13.34 5.83 4.32
C GLU A 163 -11.82 5.95 4.07
N LYS A 164 -11.29 7.17 3.92
CA LYS A 164 -9.85 7.39 3.66
C LYS A 164 -8.99 6.84 4.80
N PRO A 165 -7.78 6.31 4.52
CA PRO A 165 -6.85 5.86 5.55
C PRO A 165 -6.54 6.95 6.58
N ALA A 166 -6.29 6.58 7.83
CA ALA A 166 -5.91 7.51 8.88
C ALA A 166 -4.53 8.16 8.62
N PHE A 167 -3.66 7.47 7.91
CA PHE A 167 -2.34 7.93 7.48
C PHE A 167 -1.84 7.14 6.28
N VAL A 168 -0.89 7.73 5.55
CA VAL A 168 -0.23 7.11 4.39
C VAL A 168 1.29 7.23 4.56
N ILE A 169 2.02 6.13 4.33
CA ILE A 169 3.48 6.13 4.41
C ILE A 169 4.06 5.48 3.14
N PRO A 170 4.20 6.23 2.03
CA PRO A 170 4.82 5.71 0.82
C PRO A 170 6.35 5.67 0.98
N LEU A 171 6.95 4.51 0.71
CA LEU A 171 8.39 4.30 0.69
C LEU A 171 8.85 4.33 -0.77
N TYR A 172 9.65 5.31 -1.17
CA TYR A 172 10.16 5.48 -2.54
C TYR A 172 9.09 5.16 -3.61
N GLY A 173 7.88 5.74 -3.40
CA GLY A 173 6.70 5.49 -4.21
C GLY A 173 6.84 6.07 -5.61
N TRP A 174 6.38 5.34 -6.61
CA TRP A 174 6.32 5.80 -8.00
C TRP A 174 5.07 6.68 -8.21
N ILE A 175 5.20 7.97 -7.99
CA ILE A 175 4.08 8.94 -7.89
C ILE A 175 3.69 9.53 -9.24
N ASN A 176 4.70 10.01 -10.00
CA ASN A 176 4.50 10.63 -11.30
C ASN A 176 4.68 9.62 -12.43
N LEU A 177 3.57 9.01 -12.85
CA LEU A 177 3.60 7.99 -13.89
C LEU A 177 3.83 8.59 -15.30
N TYR A 178 3.48 9.84 -15.48
CA TYR A 178 3.53 10.50 -16.79
C TYR A 178 4.95 10.86 -17.22
N GLU A 179 5.80 11.31 -16.29
CA GLU A 179 7.17 11.73 -16.60
C GLU A 179 8.20 10.60 -16.57
N SER A 180 7.82 9.42 -16.15
CA SER A 180 8.69 8.26 -16.06
C SER A 180 9.09 7.74 -17.45
N LYS A 181 10.35 7.94 -17.84
CA LYS A 181 10.84 7.66 -19.21
C LYS A 181 11.82 6.47 -19.31
N SER A 182 12.09 5.75 -18.22
CA SER A 182 12.98 4.60 -18.28
C SER A 182 12.29 3.38 -18.93
N LEU A 183 13.06 2.48 -19.53
CA LEU A 183 12.54 1.21 -20.07
C LEU A 183 11.83 0.36 -18.97
N ALA A 184 12.31 0.44 -17.73
CA ALA A 184 11.68 -0.23 -16.60
C ALA A 184 10.32 0.39 -16.27
N ALA A 185 10.21 1.72 -16.30
CA ALA A 185 8.96 2.45 -16.13
C ALA A 185 7.97 2.12 -17.24
N GLU A 186 8.40 2.11 -18.50
CA GLU A 186 7.53 1.75 -19.63
C GLU A 186 6.91 0.34 -19.48
N LYS A 187 7.71 -0.65 -19.10
CA LYS A 187 7.21 -2.00 -18.82
C LYS A 187 6.18 -2.03 -17.68
N ALA A 188 6.42 -1.27 -16.62
CA ALA A 188 5.50 -1.16 -15.50
C ALA A 188 4.20 -0.45 -15.90
N LEU A 189 4.28 0.60 -16.74
CA LEU A 189 3.11 1.30 -17.30
C LEU A 189 2.27 0.37 -18.17
N VAL A 190 2.89 -0.45 -19.01
CA VAL A 190 2.16 -1.47 -19.80
C VAL A 190 1.45 -2.48 -18.89
N GLN A 191 2.06 -2.88 -17.78
CA GLN A 191 1.37 -3.75 -16.82
C GLN A 191 0.18 -3.05 -16.15
N LEU A 192 0.37 -1.81 -15.72
CA LEU A 192 -0.66 -1.05 -15.02
C LEU A 192 -1.79 -0.60 -15.97
N LEU A 193 -1.45 0.03 -17.09
CA LEU A 193 -2.38 0.76 -17.95
C LEU A 193 -2.82 -0.01 -19.20
N GLY A 194 -2.15 -1.12 -19.50
CA GLY A 194 -2.37 -1.92 -20.71
C GLY A 194 -1.49 -1.50 -21.90
N PRO A 195 -1.37 -2.37 -22.92
CA PRO A 195 -0.65 -2.05 -24.14
C PRO A 195 -1.36 -0.93 -24.89
N GLY A 196 -0.60 -0.02 -25.46
CA GLY A 196 -1.16 1.13 -26.20
C GLY A 196 -1.84 2.18 -25.31
N TYR A 197 -1.54 2.21 -24.03
CA TYR A 197 -1.97 3.32 -23.15
C TYR A 197 -1.52 4.66 -23.72
N ASN A 198 -2.29 5.70 -23.47
CA ASN A 198 -1.93 7.08 -23.83
C ASN A 198 -1.47 7.87 -22.59
N SER A 199 -0.86 9.02 -22.83
CA SER A 199 -0.38 9.90 -21.77
C SER A 199 -1.49 10.29 -20.78
N GLN A 200 -2.72 10.46 -21.24
CA GLN A 200 -3.83 10.84 -20.38
C GLN A 200 -4.13 9.78 -19.31
N LYS A 201 -4.01 8.49 -19.62
CA LYS A 201 -4.15 7.42 -18.61
C LYS A 201 -3.06 7.50 -17.55
N ALA A 202 -1.81 7.77 -17.94
CA ALA A 202 -0.71 7.95 -17.00
C ALA A 202 -0.91 9.19 -16.12
N ILE A 203 -1.34 10.32 -16.69
CA ILE A 203 -1.69 11.54 -15.98
C ILE A 203 -2.79 11.25 -14.95
N ASN A 204 -3.88 10.59 -15.36
CA ASN A 204 -5.02 10.30 -14.50
C ASN A 204 -4.68 9.41 -13.29
N LEU A 205 -3.59 8.64 -13.35
CA LEU A 205 -3.12 7.80 -12.25
C LEU A 205 -1.84 8.35 -11.58
N SER A 206 -1.35 9.51 -11.99
CA SER A 206 -0.27 10.23 -11.31
C SER A 206 -0.81 10.89 -10.04
N THR A 207 -0.52 10.30 -8.89
CA THR A 207 -1.27 10.58 -7.64
C THR A 207 -1.02 11.97 -7.05
N HIS A 208 0.09 12.66 -7.43
CA HIS A 208 0.32 14.07 -7.08
C HIS A 208 -0.73 15.00 -7.69
N LEU A 209 -1.34 14.63 -8.82
CA LEU A 209 -2.42 15.37 -9.47
C LEU A 209 -3.82 15.07 -8.91
N MET A 210 -3.92 14.09 -8.01
CA MET A 210 -5.18 13.66 -7.40
C MET A 210 -5.37 14.20 -5.98
N VAL A 211 -4.37 14.94 -5.46
CA VAL A 211 -4.40 15.47 -4.09
C VAL A 211 -5.48 16.53 -3.95
N ASP A 212 -6.26 16.41 -2.88
CA ASP A 212 -7.25 17.39 -2.44
C ASP A 212 -7.13 17.65 -0.92
N GLU A 213 -7.95 18.55 -0.36
CA GLU A 213 -7.98 18.87 1.06
C GLU A 213 -8.40 17.70 1.96
N ASN A 214 -8.97 16.63 1.39
CA ASN A 214 -9.38 15.43 2.10
C ASN A 214 -8.36 14.30 1.99
N THR A 215 -7.24 14.50 1.27
CA THR A 215 -6.16 13.53 1.18
C THR A 215 -5.59 13.23 2.58
N SER A 216 -5.30 11.97 2.85
CA SER A 216 -4.86 11.53 4.19
C SER A 216 -3.49 12.11 4.58
N PRO A 217 -3.23 12.38 5.87
CA PRO A 217 -1.91 12.77 6.36
C PRO A 217 -0.82 11.82 5.89
N THR A 218 0.26 12.36 5.33
CA THR A 218 1.28 11.56 4.63
C THR A 218 2.70 11.81 5.13
N LEU A 219 3.45 10.72 5.37
CA LEU A 219 4.89 10.72 5.64
C LEU A 219 5.64 10.01 4.53
N LEU A 220 6.47 10.73 3.76
CA LEU A 220 7.21 10.20 2.62
C LEU A 220 8.67 9.87 2.98
N PHE A 221 9.16 8.75 2.44
CA PHE A 221 10.58 8.39 2.51
C PHE A 221 11.15 8.12 1.12
N LEU A 222 12.24 8.77 0.79
CA LEU A 222 12.89 8.76 -0.51
C LEU A 222 14.40 8.63 -0.35
N CYS A 223 15.12 8.27 -1.42
CA CYS A 223 16.57 8.40 -1.50
C CYS A 223 16.94 9.30 -2.69
N TYR A 224 17.92 10.20 -2.48
CA TYR A 224 18.39 11.13 -3.51
C TYR A 224 18.99 10.39 -4.73
N ASP A 225 19.69 9.28 -4.48
CA ASP A 225 20.37 8.47 -5.49
C ASP A 225 19.48 7.38 -6.11
N ASP A 226 18.15 7.46 -5.97
CA ASP A 226 17.24 6.52 -6.60
C ASP A 226 17.20 6.74 -8.13
N SER A 227 17.74 5.77 -8.87
CA SER A 227 17.81 5.80 -10.34
C SER A 227 16.59 5.18 -11.03
N LEU A 228 15.68 4.54 -10.28
CA LEU A 228 14.46 3.93 -10.83
C LEU A 228 13.24 4.83 -10.68
N VAL A 229 13.08 5.44 -9.52
CA VAL A 229 12.03 6.42 -9.21
C VAL A 229 12.71 7.66 -8.66
N PRO A 230 12.80 8.73 -9.43
CA PRO A 230 13.44 9.97 -8.99
C PRO A 230 12.78 10.52 -7.72
N SER A 231 13.58 11.02 -6.79
CA SER A 231 13.04 11.62 -5.56
C SER A 231 12.15 12.83 -5.82
N THR A 232 12.26 13.45 -6.99
CA THR A 232 11.36 14.52 -7.46
C THR A 232 9.90 14.11 -7.50
N ASP A 233 9.59 12.83 -7.82
CA ASP A 233 8.22 12.32 -7.79
C ASP A 233 7.56 12.52 -6.42
N GLY A 234 8.29 12.20 -5.34
CA GLY A 234 7.80 12.41 -3.99
C GLY A 234 7.78 13.89 -3.58
N VAL A 235 8.69 14.70 -4.10
CA VAL A 235 8.69 16.16 -3.88
C VAL A 235 7.42 16.78 -4.45
N GLU A 236 7.03 16.43 -5.67
CA GLU A 236 5.80 16.90 -6.30
C GLU A 236 4.55 16.53 -5.50
N TYR A 237 4.52 15.30 -4.96
CA TYR A 237 3.42 14.87 -4.10
C TYR A 237 3.40 15.65 -2.79
N TYR A 238 4.54 15.84 -2.15
CA TYR A 238 4.66 16.64 -0.93
C TYR A 238 4.19 18.08 -1.15
N GLU A 239 4.62 18.72 -2.24
CA GLU A 239 4.16 20.07 -2.60
C GLU A 239 2.64 20.13 -2.80
N ALA A 240 2.06 19.13 -3.48
CA ALA A 240 0.62 19.04 -3.66
C ALA A 240 -0.11 18.93 -2.31
N LEU A 241 0.37 18.08 -1.39
CA LEU A 241 -0.19 17.96 -0.04
C LEU A 241 -0.15 19.30 0.71
N VAL A 242 0.99 19.97 0.70
CA VAL A 242 1.16 21.28 1.38
C VAL A 242 0.22 22.35 0.79
N ARG A 243 0.10 22.42 -0.54
CA ARG A 243 -0.80 23.36 -1.23
C ARG A 243 -2.27 23.15 -0.86
N HIS A 244 -2.67 21.91 -0.57
CA HIS A 244 -4.03 21.57 -0.14
C HIS A 244 -4.23 21.56 1.38
N GLY A 245 -3.21 21.99 2.15
CA GLY A 245 -3.31 22.08 3.61
C GLY A 245 -3.31 20.72 4.32
N VAL A 246 -2.90 19.66 3.64
CA VAL A 246 -2.81 18.30 4.19
C VAL A 246 -1.56 18.19 5.07
N LYS A 247 -1.67 17.60 6.26
CA LYS A 247 -0.50 17.31 7.10
C LYS A 247 0.47 16.40 6.38
N ALA A 248 1.70 16.85 6.18
CA ALA A 248 2.71 16.10 5.46
C ALA A 248 4.10 16.26 6.09
N SER A 249 4.91 15.20 6.00
CA SER A 249 6.34 15.22 6.27
C SER A 249 7.07 14.41 5.20
N MET A 250 8.31 14.80 4.89
CA MET A 250 9.11 14.12 3.87
C MET A 250 10.56 14.05 4.31
N HIS A 251 11.17 12.87 4.10
CA HIS A 251 12.59 12.62 4.37
C HIS A 251 13.27 12.07 3.11
N ILE A 252 14.29 12.77 2.65
CA ILE A 252 15.13 12.35 1.51
C ILE A 252 16.49 11.96 2.07
N PHE A 253 16.79 10.67 2.09
CA PHE A 253 18.10 10.17 2.48
C PHE A 253 19.13 10.40 1.37
N PRO A 254 20.41 10.68 1.69
CA PRO A 254 21.42 11.03 0.67
C PRO A 254 21.79 9.83 -0.22
N PHE A 255 21.59 8.61 0.23
CA PHE A 255 21.92 7.38 -0.50
C PHE A 255 21.01 6.22 -0.06
N GLY A 256 20.92 5.20 -0.90
CA GLY A 256 20.11 4.00 -0.64
C GLY A 256 19.61 3.38 -1.93
N GLY A 257 19.63 4.14 -3.02
CA GLY A 257 19.06 3.75 -4.30
C GLY A 257 17.54 3.56 -4.17
N HIS A 258 16.97 2.63 -4.93
CA HIS A 258 15.54 2.32 -4.89
C HIS A 258 15.17 1.50 -3.63
N SER A 259 15.54 2.03 -2.45
CA SER A 259 15.28 1.35 -1.16
C SER A 259 15.65 2.27 0.02
N VAL A 260 14.91 2.17 1.13
CA VAL A 260 15.26 2.82 2.40
C VAL A 260 15.88 1.86 3.43
N LYS A 261 16.26 0.65 3.01
CA LYS A 261 16.81 -0.39 3.92
C LYS A 261 18.09 0.02 4.63
N LYS A 262 18.93 0.85 4.00
CA LYS A 262 20.15 1.35 4.62
C LYS A 262 19.89 2.33 5.78
N HIS A 263 18.67 2.83 5.89
CA HIS A 263 18.21 3.81 6.87
C HIS A 263 17.09 3.23 7.76
N THR A 264 17.12 1.90 7.98
CA THR A 264 16.00 1.21 8.65
C THR A 264 15.70 1.79 10.03
N ALA A 265 16.71 2.03 10.86
CA ALA A 265 16.52 2.57 12.21
C ALA A 265 15.92 3.99 12.17
N GLU A 266 16.43 4.82 11.26
CA GLU A 266 16.00 6.22 11.12
C GLU A 266 14.53 6.29 10.65
N TYR A 267 14.18 5.64 9.53
CA TYR A 267 12.82 5.76 9.02
C TYR A 267 11.79 5.11 9.94
N GLN A 268 12.13 4.03 10.63
CA GLN A 268 11.28 3.38 11.63
C GLN A 268 11.01 4.29 12.83
N THR A 269 12.01 4.99 13.32
CA THR A 269 11.86 5.99 14.39
C THR A 269 10.93 7.12 13.94
N LEU A 270 11.16 7.65 12.75
CA LEU A 270 10.35 8.73 12.19
C LEU A 270 8.88 8.32 11.97
N ILE A 271 8.60 7.06 11.64
CA ILE A 271 7.21 6.55 11.57
C ILE A 271 6.53 6.66 12.94
N ILE A 272 7.19 6.21 14.01
CA ILE A 272 6.59 6.27 15.36
C ILE A 272 6.36 7.73 15.79
N GLU A 273 7.32 8.62 15.55
CA GLU A 273 7.16 10.05 15.86
C GLU A 273 6.02 10.68 15.03
N TRP A 274 5.86 10.30 13.77
CA TRP A 274 4.74 10.73 12.94
C TRP A 274 3.38 10.28 13.49
N LEU A 275 3.28 9.01 13.90
CA LEU A 275 2.04 8.48 14.49
C LEU A 275 1.70 9.15 15.82
N LYS A 276 2.70 9.51 16.63
CA LYS A 276 2.51 10.35 17.84
C LYS A 276 2.03 11.76 17.46
N TYR A 277 2.68 12.41 16.51
CA TYR A 277 2.27 13.74 16.02
C TYR A 277 0.82 13.76 15.53
N LEU A 278 0.34 12.68 14.93
CA LEU A 278 -1.05 12.53 14.53
C LEU A 278 -2.01 12.19 15.69
N GLY A 279 -1.49 11.96 16.91
CA GLY A 279 -2.29 11.57 18.08
C GLY A 279 -2.80 10.13 18.02
N LEU A 280 -2.23 9.28 17.16
CA LEU A 280 -2.62 7.87 17.01
C LEU A 280 -1.96 6.98 18.06
N ILE A 281 -0.78 7.37 18.53
CA ILE A 281 -0.06 6.75 19.67
C ILE A 281 0.00 7.78 20.79
N SER A 282 -0.37 7.39 22.02
CA SER A 282 -0.24 8.26 23.19
C SER A 282 1.24 8.51 23.51
N GLU A 283 1.58 9.74 23.85
CA GLU A 283 2.85 10.02 24.52
C GLU A 283 2.84 9.31 25.88
N LYS A 284 3.85 8.49 26.14
CA LYS A 284 4.06 7.89 27.47
C LYS A 284 4.80 8.83 28.35
#